data_c5a85261c38ba772c6ac550c14f60e27
#
_entry.id   c5a85261c38ba772c6ac550c14f60e27
#
_cell.length_a   1.000
_cell.length_b   1.000
_cell.length_c   1.000
_cell.angle_alpha   90.00
_cell.angle_beta   90.00
_cell.angle_gamma   90.00
#
_symmetry.space_group_name_H-M   'P 1'
#
loop_
_entity.id
_entity.type
_entity.pdbx_description
1 polymer ?
#
loop_
_entity_poly.entity_id
_entity_poly.type
_entity_poly.pdbx_seq_one_letter_code
_entity_poly.pdbx_strand_id
1 'polypeptide(L)'
;MCQMIYPKKKTMRAKGRTETSSAAPGLRDLASESHRVPASIGGRTPPGARRDDHAIQPPAARVVRELAMPWSVTSILEIATMSVVERIAAVRAGLPASLLPQIAEQMSMTLDRLYGILSVPRATAIRKVTGRKTLSLPESERLLALASLANRVQDIVRESGVDGGAFNAFAWTGRWLGRPNAALGGVTPESLMDTIEGRALVAQLVEQMQSGAYA
;
A
#
# COMPACT_ATOMS: atom_id res chain seq x y z
N MET A 1 1.09 -19.83 49.77
CA MET A 1 1.08 -18.56 50.50
C MET A 1 2.33 -17.80 50.18
N CYS A 2 2.27 -16.80 49.33
CA CYS A 2 3.23 -15.71 49.18
C CYS A 2 2.51 -14.60 48.37
N GLN A 3 2.03 -13.61 49.11
CA GLN A 3 1.47 -12.38 48.56
C GLN A 3 2.63 -11.49 48.16
N MET A 4 2.71 -11.09 46.90
CA MET A 4 3.57 -9.98 46.46
C MET A 4 2.75 -8.69 46.38
N ILE A 5 3.17 -7.76 47.20
CA ILE A 5 2.63 -6.43 47.44
C ILE A 5 3.06 -5.51 46.31
N TYR A 6 2.10 -4.88 45.61
CA TYR A 6 2.36 -3.80 44.66
C TYR A 6 2.42 -2.45 45.36
N PRO A 7 3.41 -1.58 45.12
CA PRO A 7 3.41 -0.23 45.61
C PRO A 7 2.56 0.72 44.75
N LYS A 8 1.69 1.48 45.40
CA LYS A 8 0.87 2.54 44.80
C LYS A 8 1.74 3.69 44.27
N LYS A 9 1.59 4.08 43.02
CA LYS A 9 2.19 5.29 42.45
C LYS A 9 1.42 6.52 42.86
N LYS A 10 2.16 7.43 43.47
CA LYS A 10 1.76 8.74 44.02
C LYS A 10 1.62 9.74 42.86
N THR A 11 0.44 10.32 42.70
CA THR A 11 0.15 11.42 41.79
C THR A 11 0.88 12.68 42.23
N MET A 12 1.76 13.23 41.43
CA MET A 12 2.30 14.58 41.58
C MET A 12 1.57 15.55 40.63
N ARG A 13 0.85 16.45 41.27
CA ARG A 13 0.16 17.62 40.72
C ARG A 13 1.19 18.74 40.57
N ALA A 14 1.59 19.12 39.38
CA ALA A 14 2.38 20.31 39.13
C ALA A 14 1.46 21.47 38.75
N LYS A 15 1.55 22.52 39.57
CA LYS A 15 0.90 23.82 39.48
C LYS A 15 1.55 24.67 38.39
N GLY A 16 0.73 25.49 37.77
CA GLY A 16 1.03 26.36 36.64
C GLY A 16 2.10 27.43 36.88
N ARG A 17 2.55 27.96 35.77
CA ARG A 17 3.11 29.31 35.68
C ARG A 17 2.77 29.92 34.34
N THR A 18 2.04 30.99 34.37
CA THR A 18 1.81 31.98 33.31
C THR A 18 3.02 32.89 33.22
N GLU A 19 3.49 33.21 32.04
CA GLU A 19 4.20 34.46 31.68
C GLU A 19 4.18 34.55 30.14
N THR A 20 3.36 35.41 29.60
CA THR A 20 3.55 36.78 29.07
C THR A 20 4.48 36.89 27.84
N SER A 21 3.82 37.11 26.72
CA SER A 21 4.01 38.22 25.78
C SER A 21 5.44 38.59 25.39
N SER A 22 5.79 38.36 24.13
CA SER A 22 6.62 39.32 23.40
C SER A 22 6.24 39.28 21.93
N ALA A 23 5.67 40.37 21.49
CA ALA A 23 5.34 40.70 20.10
C ALA A 23 6.65 41.03 19.36
N ALA A 24 6.81 40.53 18.18
CA ALA A 24 7.74 41.06 17.17
C ALA A 24 6.93 41.68 16.02
N PRO A 25 7.32 42.87 15.57
CA PRO A 25 6.54 43.65 14.60
C PRO A 25 7.02 43.42 13.16
N GLY A 26 6.06 43.54 12.25
CA GLY A 26 6.31 44.21 10.97
C GLY A 26 6.73 43.36 9.79
N LEU A 27 5.75 42.90 9.01
CA LEU A 27 5.88 42.81 7.55
C LEU A 27 4.50 43.17 6.96
N ARG A 28 4.23 44.45 6.95
CA ARG A 28 3.26 45.08 6.02
C ARG A 28 4.06 45.70 4.90
N ASP A 29 3.46 45.71 3.72
CA ASP A 29 3.87 46.37 2.48
C ASP A 29 4.81 45.56 1.56
N LEU A 30 4.19 44.82 0.68
CA LEU A 30 4.53 44.66 -0.71
C LEU A 30 3.26 44.26 -1.51
N ALA A 31 2.29 45.13 -1.51
CA ALA A 31 1.21 45.13 -2.48
C ALA A 31 1.40 46.31 -3.40
N SER A 32 1.30 46.07 -4.70
CA SER A 32 1.23 47.00 -5.78
C SER A 32 2.49 47.20 -6.65
N GLU A 33 2.64 46.29 -7.61
CA GLU A 33 3.14 46.68 -8.90
C GLU A 33 2.37 45.94 -10.00
N SER A 34 1.33 46.61 -10.48
CA SER A 34 0.53 46.25 -11.64
C SER A 34 1.34 46.44 -12.90
N HIS A 35 1.92 45.40 -13.48
CA HIS A 35 2.44 45.46 -14.84
C HIS A 35 1.28 45.30 -15.83
N ARG A 36 0.90 46.44 -16.42
CA ARG A 36 0.08 46.54 -17.63
C ARG A 36 0.80 45.82 -18.76
N VAL A 37 0.21 44.76 -19.28
CA VAL A 37 0.58 44.15 -20.55
C VAL A 37 -0.19 44.93 -21.66
N PRO A 38 0.49 45.47 -22.70
CA PRO A 38 -0.18 46.13 -23.82
C PRO A 38 -0.86 45.09 -24.71
N ALA A 39 -2.07 45.38 -25.09
CA ALA A 39 -2.87 44.63 -26.06
C ALA A 39 -2.33 44.74 -27.49
N SER A 40 -2.60 43.71 -28.26
CA SER A 40 -2.74 43.74 -29.72
C SER A 40 -1.46 43.62 -30.55
N ILE A 41 -1.18 42.37 -30.98
CA ILE A 41 -0.70 42.14 -32.34
C ILE A 41 -1.58 41.03 -32.93
N GLY A 42 -2.41 41.42 -33.92
CA GLY A 42 -3.18 40.47 -34.72
C GLY A 42 -2.25 39.63 -35.61
N GLY A 43 -2.13 38.34 -35.27
CA GLY A 43 -1.45 37.34 -36.05
C GLY A 43 -2.46 36.45 -36.77
N ARG A 44 -2.51 36.55 -38.09
CA ARG A 44 -3.31 35.72 -38.99
C ARG A 44 -3.03 34.23 -38.74
N THR A 45 -4.10 33.49 -38.47
CA THR A 45 -4.09 32.03 -38.44
C THR A 45 -3.92 31.48 -39.86
N PRO A 46 -2.93 30.65 -40.18
CA PRO A 46 -2.89 29.97 -41.47
C PRO A 46 -3.96 28.88 -41.49
N PRO A 47 -4.72 28.69 -42.57
CA PRO A 47 -5.68 27.63 -42.71
C PRO A 47 -4.97 26.31 -43.06
N GLY A 48 -5.28 25.24 -42.32
CA GLY A 48 -5.08 23.89 -42.80
C GLY A 48 -3.85 23.14 -42.28
N ALA A 49 -3.65 23.06 -40.98
CA ALA A 49 -2.95 21.91 -40.44
C ALA A 49 -4.01 20.95 -39.89
N ARG A 50 -4.29 19.88 -40.65
CA ARG A 50 -4.97 18.70 -40.10
C ARG A 50 -4.08 18.22 -38.95
N ARG A 51 -4.55 18.42 -37.74
CA ARG A 51 -3.98 17.72 -36.58
C ARG A 51 -4.34 16.27 -36.78
N ASP A 52 -3.38 15.50 -37.22
CA ASP A 52 -3.41 14.06 -37.04
C ASP A 52 -3.35 13.82 -35.53
N ASP A 53 -4.52 13.78 -34.90
CA ASP A 53 -4.71 13.37 -33.52
C ASP A 53 -4.44 11.85 -33.42
N HIS A 54 -3.26 11.42 -33.86
CA HIS A 54 -2.65 10.23 -33.35
C HIS A 54 -2.12 10.58 -31.96
N ALA A 55 -3.05 10.70 -31.02
CA ALA A 55 -2.72 10.69 -29.62
C ALA A 55 -1.91 9.40 -29.37
N ILE A 56 -0.59 9.56 -29.30
CA ILE A 56 0.33 8.50 -28.82
C ILE A 56 -0.12 8.22 -27.41
N GLN A 57 -1.07 7.28 -27.25
CA GLN A 57 -1.47 6.79 -25.93
C GLN A 57 -0.22 6.22 -25.28
N PRO A 58 0.14 6.68 -24.08
CA PRO A 58 1.31 6.15 -23.39
C PRO A 58 1.16 4.63 -23.27
N PRO A 59 2.23 3.84 -23.43
CA PRO A 59 2.18 2.38 -23.43
C PRO A 59 1.48 1.81 -22.20
N ALA A 60 1.51 2.53 -21.06
CA ALA A 60 0.78 2.21 -19.84
C ALA A 60 -0.75 2.11 -20.04
N ALA A 61 -1.34 2.95 -20.91
CA ALA A 61 -2.79 2.92 -21.17
C ALA A 61 -3.20 1.69 -21.99
N ARG A 62 -2.29 1.17 -22.81
CA ARG A 62 -2.52 -0.03 -23.63
C ARG A 62 -2.50 -1.30 -22.77
N VAL A 63 -1.52 -1.41 -21.88
CA VAL A 63 -1.42 -2.51 -20.91
C VAL A 63 -2.66 -2.60 -20.00
N VAL A 64 -3.16 -1.45 -19.51
CA VAL A 64 -4.37 -1.40 -18.67
C VAL A 64 -5.62 -1.88 -19.43
N ARG A 65 -5.70 -1.67 -20.75
CA ARG A 65 -6.86 -2.08 -21.54
C ARG A 65 -6.84 -3.57 -21.86
N GLU A 66 -5.66 -4.16 -21.98
CA GLU A 66 -5.45 -5.60 -22.20
C GLU A 66 -5.66 -6.42 -20.91
N LEU A 67 -5.47 -5.80 -19.75
CA LEU A 67 -5.75 -6.35 -18.42
C LEU A 67 -7.26 -6.37 -18.05
N ALA A 68 -8.17 -6.04 -18.97
CA ALA A 68 -9.63 -6.14 -18.79
C ALA A 68 -10.16 -7.60 -18.77
N MET A 69 -9.29 -8.58 -18.57
CA MET A 69 -9.60 -9.99 -18.39
C MET A 69 -10.15 -10.29 -16.99
N PRO A 70 -10.93 -11.36 -16.79
CA PRO A 70 -11.41 -11.72 -15.46
C PRO A 70 -10.22 -11.97 -14.54
N TRP A 71 -10.03 -11.07 -13.58
CA TRP A 71 -8.94 -11.14 -12.62
C TRP A 71 -9.05 -12.39 -11.75
N SER A 72 -8.03 -13.21 -11.76
CA SER A 72 -7.83 -14.33 -10.84
C SER A 72 -6.66 -14.02 -9.89
N VAL A 73 -6.45 -14.83 -8.88
CA VAL A 73 -5.27 -14.73 -8.02
C VAL A 73 -3.98 -14.94 -8.84
N THR A 74 -4.02 -15.79 -9.87
CA THR A 74 -2.91 -15.98 -10.81
C THR A 74 -2.56 -14.67 -11.52
N SER A 75 -3.55 -13.88 -11.91
CA SER A 75 -3.32 -12.57 -12.53
C SER A 75 -2.63 -11.57 -11.58
N ILE A 76 -2.92 -11.61 -10.27
CA ILE A 76 -2.20 -10.77 -9.30
C ILE A 76 -0.73 -11.21 -9.16
N LEU A 77 -0.45 -12.49 -9.15
CA LEU A 77 0.92 -13.01 -9.15
C LEU A 77 1.68 -12.57 -10.39
N GLU A 78 1.05 -12.67 -11.55
CA GLU A 78 1.60 -12.16 -12.79
C GLU A 78 1.91 -10.67 -12.71
N ILE A 79 0.99 -9.85 -12.17
CA ILE A 79 1.22 -8.41 -11.97
C ILE A 79 2.39 -8.18 -11.01
N ALA A 80 2.54 -8.97 -9.95
CA ALA A 80 3.65 -8.83 -9.01
C ALA A 80 5.02 -9.14 -9.65
N THR A 81 5.04 -10.00 -10.69
CA THR A 81 6.25 -10.36 -11.46
C THR A 81 6.51 -9.46 -12.66
N MET A 82 5.56 -8.60 -13.06
CA MET A 82 5.71 -7.63 -14.14
C MET A 82 6.76 -6.55 -13.83
N SER A 83 7.14 -5.79 -14.84
CA SER A 83 8.00 -4.62 -14.67
C SER A 83 7.38 -3.60 -13.70
N VAL A 84 8.22 -2.77 -13.08
CA VAL A 84 7.77 -1.73 -12.14
C VAL A 84 6.75 -0.78 -12.79
N VAL A 85 6.96 -0.42 -14.07
CA VAL A 85 6.07 0.51 -14.79
C VAL A 85 4.69 -0.11 -15.01
N GLU A 86 4.63 -1.39 -15.40
CA GLU A 86 3.37 -2.12 -15.58
C GLU A 86 2.63 -2.30 -14.27
N ARG A 87 3.32 -2.62 -13.18
CA ARG A 87 2.72 -2.70 -11.84
C ARG A 87 2.11 -1.36 -11.40
N ILE A 88 2.82 -0.25 -11.62
CA ILE A 88 2.31 1.09 -11.32
C ILE A 88 1.04 1.37 -12.13
N ALA A 89 1.01 1.01 -13.42
CA ALA A 89 -0.16 1.20 -14.26
C ALA A 89 -1.36 0.38 -13.77
N ALA A 90 -1.16 -0.89 -13.43
CA ALA A 90 -2.20 -1.77 -12.91
C ALA A 90 -2.79 -1.26 -11.58
N VAL A 91 -1.95 -0.83 -10.65
CA VAL A 91 -2.37 -0.28 -9.36
C VAL A 91 -3.14 1.02 -9.54
N ARG A 92 -2.71 1.90 -10.45
CA ARG A 92 -3.41 3.16 -10.77
C ARG A 92 -4.77 2.93 -11.42
N ALA A 93 -4.91 1.88 -12.22
CA ALA A 93 -6.20 1.49 -12.78
C ALA A 93 -7.18 0.97 -11.72
N GLY A 94 -6.66 0.51 -10.59
CA GLY A 94 -7.41 -0.09 -9.50
C GLY A 94 -7.67 -1.58 -9.72
N LEU A 95 -7.23 -2.41 -8.78
CA LEU A 95 -7.45 -3.85 -8.82
C LEU A 95 -8.92 -4.20 -8.52
N PRO A 96 -9.51 -5.21 -9.18
CA PRO A 96 -10.88 -5.62 -8.92
C PRO A 96 -11.09 -6.11 -7.49
N ALA A 97 -12.11 -5.60 -6.81
CA ALA A 97 -12.43 -6.02 -5.44
C ALA A 97 -12.86 -7.50 -5.33
N SER A 98 -13.26 -8.12 -6.44
CA SER A 98 -13.56 -9.56 -6.51
C SER A 98 -12.37 -10.47 -6.19
N LEU A 99 -11.16 -9.93 -6.18
CA LEU A 99 -9.95 -10.66 -5.76
C LEU A 99 -9.88 -10.90 -4.24
N LEU A 100 -10.53 -10.05 -3.44
CA LEU A 100 -10.44 -10.14 -1.99
C LEU A 100 -10.87 -11.52 -1.43
N PRO A 101 -12.02 -12.10 -1.82
CA PRO A 101 -12.40 -13.44 -1.38
C PRO A 101 -11.38 -14.51 -1.78
N GLN A 102 -10.88 -14.47 -3.01
CA GLN A 102 -9.94 -15.46 -3.53
C GLN A 102 -8.61 -15.44 -2.77
N ILE A 103 -8.09 -14.23 -2.50
CA ILE A 103 -6.84 -14.05 -1.75
C ILE A 103 -7.00 -14.49 -0.30
N ALA A 104 -8.13 -14.17 0.35
CA ALA A 104 -8.41 -14.60 1.71
C ALA A 104 -8.42 -16.13 1.81
N GLU A 105 -9.06 -16.81 0.85
CA GLU A 105 -9.08 -18.26 0.76
C GLU A 105 -7.68 -18.85 0.58
N GLN A 106 -6.90 -18.35 -0.38
CA GLN A 106 -5.54 -18.83 -0.63
C GLN A 106 -4.60 -18.60 0.54
N MET A 107 -4.74 -17.48 1.23
CA MET A 107 -3.96 -17.17 2.43
C MET A 107 -4.50 -17.86 3.69
N SER A 108 -5.55 -18.67 3.58
CA SER A 108 -6.19 -19.36 4.71
C SER A 108 -6.55 -18.40 5.85
N MET A 109 -7.09 -17.23 5.50
CA MET A 109 -7.52 -16.22 6.47
C MET A 109 -8.98 -15.79 6.26
N THR A 110 -9.58 -15.20 7.28
CA THR A 110 -10.93 -14.64 7.16
C THR A 110 -10.91 -13.33 6.35
N LEU A 111 -12.02 -13.00 5.69
CA LEU A 111 -12.19 -11.74 4.98
C LEU A 111 -12.01 -10.53 5.91
N ASP A 112 -12.52 -10.62 7.14
CA ASP A 112 -12.40 -9.52 8.11
C ASP A 112 -10.94 -9.24 8.46
N ARG A 113 -10.13 -10.29 8.61
CA ARG A 113 -8.71 -10.17 8.85
C ARG A 113 -7.99 -9.54 7.63
N LEU A 114 -8.32 -9.98 6.42
CA LEU A 114 -7.79 -9.39 5.19
C LEU A 114 -8.14 -7.91 5.09
N TYR A 115 -9.39 -7.54 5.39
CA TYR A 115 -9.82 -6.13 5.37
C TYR A 115 -9.04 -5.28 6.38
N GLY A 116 -8.73 -5.84 7.56
CA GLY A 116 -7.85 -5.20 8.56
C GLY A 116 -6.46 -4.94 8.01
N ILE A 117 -5.80 -5.95 7.44
CA ILE A 117 -4.46 -5.85 6.83
C ILE A 117 -4.44 -4.79 5.72
N LEU A 118 -5.50 -4.72 4.90
CA LEU A 118 -5.62 -3.76 3.81
C LEU A 118 -6.12 -2.39 4.28
N SER A 119 -6.46 -2.22 5.56
CA SER A 119 -7.09 -1.01 6.12
C SER A 119 -8.33 -0.58 5.32
N VAL A 120 -9.17 -1.54 4.94
CA VAL A 120 -10.42 -1.30 4.22
C VAL A 120 -11.59 -1.57 5.18
N PRO A 121 -12.45 -0.57 5.44
CA PRO A 121 -13.63 -0.79 6.26
C PRO A 121 -14.52 -1.90 5.66
N ARG A 122 -14.98 -2.84 6.50
CA ARG A 122 -15.78 -4.00 6.08
C ARG A 122 -16.95 -3.62 5.15
N ALA A 123 -17.74 -2.61 5.53
CA ALA A 123 -18.87 -2.16 4.72
C ALA A 123 -18.45 -1.66 3.33
N THR A 124 -17.29 -0.99 3.24
CA THR A 124 -16.70 -0.53 1.98
C THR A 124 -16.24 -1.71 1.12
N ALA A 125 -15.56 -2.68 1.72
CA ALA A 125 -15.09 -3.87 1.03
C ALA A 125 -16.28 -4.67 0.45
N ILE A 126 -17.31 -4.97 1.26
CA ILE A 126 -18.52 -5.68 0.82
C ILE A 126 -19.18 -4.93 -0.36
N ARG A 127 -19.39 -3.61 -0.23
CA ARG A 127 -20.00 -2.80 -1.30
C ARG A 127 -19.19 -2.83 -2.60
N LYS A 128 -17.87 -2.85 -2.52
CA LYS A 128 -17.00 -2.96 -3.70
C LYS A 128 -17.06 -4.34 -4.34
N VAL A 129 -17.03 -5.40 -3.54
CA VAL A 129 -17.11 -6.79 -4.02
C VAL A 129 -18.46 -7.03 -4.70
N THR A 130 -19.57 -6.73 -4.03
CA THR A 130 -20.92 -6.94 -4.57
C THR A 130 -21.21 -6.05 -5.78
N GLY A 131 -20.71 -4.81 -5.77
CA GLY A 131 -20.85 -3.86 -6.87
C GLY A 131 -19.85 -4.07 -8.00
N ARG A 132 -19.02 -5.10 -7.97
CA ARG A 132 -17.96 -5.37 -8.97
C ARG A 132 -17.08 -4.14 -9.25
N LYS A 133 -16.76 -3.40 -8.19
CA LYS A 133 -15.95 -2.18 -8.28
C LYS A 133 -14.45 -2.50 -8.13
N THR A 134 -13.62 -1.52 -8.50
CA THR A 134 -12.20 -1.57 -8.25
C THR A 134 -11.85 -1.06 -6.85
N LEU A 135 -10.72 -1.49 -6.35
CA LEU A 135 -10.06 -0.95 -5.17
C LEU A 135 -9.52 0.45 -5.50
N SER A 136 -9.43 1.31 -4.50
CA SER A 136 -8.71 2.58 -4.64
C SER A 136 -7.21 2.34 -4.81
N LEU A 137 -6.47 3.36 -5.23
CA LEU A 137 -5.01 3.26 -5.38
C LEU A 137 -4.32 2.75 -4.10
N PRO A 138 -4.57 3.31 -2.90
CA PRO A 138 -3.93 2.79 -1.68
C PRO A 138 -4.32 1.35 -1.32
N GLU A 139 -5.59 0.96 -1.57
CA GLU A 139 -6.06 -0.40 -1.33
C GLU A 139 -5.41 -1.39 -2.31
N SER A 140 -5.27 -0.99 -3.59
CA SER A 140 -4.60 -1.78 -4.62
C SER A 140 -3.12 -1.97 -4.33
N GLU A 141 -2.42 -0.92 -3.87
CA GLU A 141 -1.02 -0.99 -3.46
C GLU A 141 -0.80 -1.97 -2.31
N ARG A 142 -1.67 -1.93 -1.28
CA ARG A 142 -1.57 -2.86 -0.15
C ARG A 142 -1.86 -4.30 -0.56
N LEU A 143 -2.85 -4.51 -1.42
CA LEU A 143 -3.17 -5.83 -1.94
C LEU A 143 -2.00 -6.40 -2.76
N LEU A 144 -1.42 -5.58 -3.65
CA LEU A 144 -0.25 -5.97 -4.43
C LEU A 144 0.96 -6.27 -3.54
N ALA A 145 1.22 -5.45 -2.51
CA ALA A 145 2.31 -5.67 -1.58
C ALA A 145 2.14 -7.00 -0.82
N LEU A 146 0.91 -7.32 -0.38
CA LEU A 146 0.60 -8.58 0.28
C LEU A 146 0.83 -9.79 -0.66
N ALA A 147 0.39 -9.71 -1.91
CA ALA A 147 0.61 -10.75 -2.91
C ALA A 147 2.09 -10.90 -3.26
N SER A 148 2.83 -9.79 -3.39
CA SER A 148 4.28 -9.79 -3.63
C SER A 148 5.05 -10.43 -2.49
N LEU A 149 4.64 -10.21 -1.25
CA LEU A 149 5.24 -10.86 -0.07
C LEU A 149 5.09 -12.39 -0.14
N ALA A 150 3.88 -12.89 -0.45
CA ALA A 150 3.65 -14.33 -0.58
C ALA A 150 4.42 -14.94 -1.77
N ASN A 151 4.53 -14.21 -2.88
CA ASN A 151 5.33 -14.63 -4.02
C ASN A 151 6.82 -14.71 -3.66
N ARG A 152 7.34 -13.72 -2.91
CA ARG A 152 8.73 -13.76 -2.43
C ARG A 152 9.01 -14.97 -1.54
N VAL A 153 8.08 -15.33 -0.66
CA VAL A 153 8.18 -16.58 0.13
C VAL A 153 8.26 -17.81 -0.79
N GLN A 154 7.46 -17.85 -1.85
CA GLN A 154 7.50 -18.93 -2.84
C GLN A 154 8.87 -19.00 -3.54
N ASP A 155 9.44 -17.84 -3.90
CA ASP A 155 10.75 -17.77 -4.55
C ASP A 155 11.86 -18.26 -3.61
N ILE A 156 11.84 -17.85 -2.35
CA ILE A 156 12.81 -18.29 -1.33
C ILE A 156 12.78 -19.82 -1.19
N VAL A 157 11.59 -20.42 -1.09
CA VAL A 157 11.47 -21.89 -0.98
C VAL A 157 12.00 -22.58 -2.23
N ARG A 158 11.69 -22.06 -3.41
CA ARG A 158 12.20 -22.59 -4.67
C ARG A 158 13.74 -22.50 -4.77
N GLU A 159 14.30 -21.37 -4.36
CA GLU A 159 15.74 -21.11 -4.34
C GLU A 159 16.50 -21.99 -3.32
N SER A 160 15.84 -22.40 -2.24
CA SER A 160 16.44 -23.27 -1.22
C SER A 160 16.65 -24.73 -1.66
N GLY A 161 16.17 -25.11 -2.86
CA GLY A 161 16.29 -26.46 -3.38
C GLY A 161 15.43 -27.49 -2.64
N VAL A 162 14.61 -27.09 -1.69
CA VAL A 162 13.61 -27.94 -1.07
C VAL A 162 12.52 -28.23 -2.11
N ASP A 163 12.18 -29.51 -2.30
CA ASP A 163 11.12 -29.91 -3.24
C ASP A 163 9.78 -29.33 -2.73
N GLY A 164 9.45 -28.13 -3.24
CA GLY A 164 8.33 -27.30 -2.79
C GLY A 164 6.96 -27.80 -3.24
N GLY A 165 6.84 -29.00 -3.79
CA GLY A 165 5.61 -29.51 -4.39
C GLY A 165 4.39 -29.54 -3.46
N ALA A 166 4.59 -29.55 -2.18
CA ALA A 166 3.53 -29.48 -1.16
C ALA A 166 3.47 -28.15 -0.39
N PHE A 167 4.39 -27.21 -0.64
CA PHE A 167 4.45 -25.95 0.10
C PHE A 167 3.53 -24.88 -0.51
N ASN A 168 2.56 -24.41 0.27
CA ASN A 168 1.70 -23.33 -0.11
C ASN A 168 2.17 -22.01 0.52
N ALA A 169 2.90 -21.20 -0.25
CA ALA A 169 3.46 -19.93 0.20
C ALA A 169 2.39 -18.94 0.66
N PHE A 170 1.24 -18.89 -0.02
CA PHE A 170 0.13 -18.00 0.38
C PHE A 170 -0.43 -18.39 1.73
N ALA A 171 -0.79 -19.66 1.92
CA ALA A 171 -1.31 -20.13 3.18
C ALA A 171 -0.27 -20.00 4.32
N TRP A 172 1.00 -20.24 4.02
CA TRP A 172 2.08 -20.03 4.99
C TRP A 172 2.20 -18.56 5.38
N THR A 173 2.26 -17.65 4.39
CA THR A 173 2.34 -16.20 4.64
C THR A 173 1.16 -15.71 5.46
N GLY A 174 -0.06 -16.15 5.14
CA GLY A 174 -1.24 -15.79 5.90
C GLY A 174 -1.17 -16.22 7.37
N ARG A 175 -0.68 -17.43 7.65
CA ARG A 175 -0.47 -17.91 9.04
C ARG A 175 0.65 -17.16 9.73
N TRP A 176 1.77 -16.93 9.05
CA TRP A 176 2.94 -16.24 9.59
C TRP A 176 2.65 -14.79 9.95
N LEU A 177 1.93 -14.05 9.12
CA LEU A 177 1.54 -12.67 9.40
C LEU A 177 0.78 -12.51 10.72
N GLY A 178 -0.01 -13.49 11.13
CA GLY A 178 -0.77 -13.44 12.36
C GLY A 178 -0.04 -13.96 13.61
N ARG A 179 1.23 -14.33 13.50
CA ARG A 179 2.01 -14.82 14.64
C ARG A 179 2.89 -13.71 15.22
N PRO A 180 2.91 -13.53 16.54
CA PRO A 180 3.86 -12.64 17.19
C PRO A 180 5.29 -12.97 16.77
N ASN A 181 6.09 -11.94 16.46
CA ASN A 181 7.47 -12.11 16.01
C ASN A 181 8.42 -11.42 16.98
N ALA A 182 9.42 -12.16 17.49
CA ALA A 182 10.38 -11.65 18.45
C ALA A 182 11.20 -10.46 17.90
N ALA A 183 11.56 -10.49 16.61
CA ALA A 183 12.27 -9.39 15.96
C ALA A 183 11.46 -8.10 15.83
N LEU A 184 10.13 -8.22 15.98
CA LEU A 184 9.22 -7.07 16.02
C LEU A 184 8.82 -6.68 17.46
N GLY A 185 9.55 -7.15 18.46
CA GLY A 185 9.20 -6.91 19.86
C GLY A 185 7.92 -7.63 20.32
N GLY A 186 7.55 -8.73 19.64
CA GLY A 186 6.39 -9.55 19.99
C GLY A 186 5.08 -9.12 19.32
N VAL A 187 5.06 -8.09 18.47
CA VAL A 187 3.87 -7.75 17.67
C VAL A 187 3.74 -8.65 16.45
N THR A 188 2.54 -8.74 15.90
CA THR A 188 2.31 -9.52 14.68
C THR A 188 2.73 -8.73 13.44
N PRO A 189 3.35 -9.35 12.42
CA PRO A 189 3.69 -8.66 11.17
C PRO A 189 2.48 -7.98 10.51
N GLU A 190 1.28 -8.58 10.59
CA GLU A 190 0.07 -7.99 10.00
C GLU A 190 -0.30 -6.63 10.60
N SER A 191 0.03 -6.39 11.87
CA SER A 191 -0.26 -5.11 12.52
C SER A 191 0.56 -3.93 11.97
N LEU A 192 1.57 -4.20 11.14
CA LEU A 192 2.43 -3.22 10.50
C LEU A 192 2.12 -3.01 9.01
N MET A 193 1.24 -3.84 8.44
CA MET A 193 0.98 -3.84 6.99
C MET A 193 0.19 -2.63 6.49
N ASP A 194 -0.35 -1.82 7.37
CA ASP A 194 -1.11 -0.60 7.06
C ASP A 194 -0.23 0.56 6.59
N THR A 195 1.05 0.58 6.97
CA THR A 195 2.01 1.63 6.62
C THR A 195 3.02 1.18 5.55
N ILE A 196 3.65 2.14 4.88
CA ILE A 196 4.70 1.85 3.87
C ILE A 196 5.94 1.27 4.56
N GLU A 197 6.40 1.90 5.64
CA GLU A 197 7.56 1.47 6.43
C GLU A 197 7.32 0.10 7.07
N GLY A 198 6.12 -0.14 7.58
CA GLY A 198 5.76 -1.44 8.15
C GLY A 198 5.81 -2.55 7.12
N ARG A 199 5.28 -2.33 5.92
CA ARG A 199 5.39 -3.29 4.81
C ARG A 199 6.83 -3.55 4.39
N ALA A 200 7.67 -2.51 4.34
CA ALA A 200 9.09 -2.64 4.03
C ALA A 200 9.81 -3.47 5.11
N LEU A 201 9.53 -3.21 6.39
CA LEU A 201 10.08 -3.97 7.51
C LEU A 201 9.65 -5.45 7.45
N VAL A 202 8.38 -5.73 7.20
CA VAL A 202 7.85 -7.10 7.06
C VAL A 202 8.50 -7.83 5.88
N ALA A 203 8.71 -7.15 4.74
CA ALA A 203 9.42 -7.72 3.60
C ALA A 203 10.89 -8.04 3.95
N GLN A 204 11.58 -7.12 4.63
CA GLN A 204 12.94 -7.34 5.11
C GLN A 204 13.06 -8.54 6.06
N LEU A 205 12.07 -8.75 6.94
CA LEU A 205 12.04 -9.93 7.82
C LEU A 205 11.98 -11.24 7.03
N VAL A 206 11.20 -11.27 5.95
CA VAL A 206 11.12 -12.44 5.06
C VAL A 206 12.48 -12.71 4.39
N GLU A 207 13.19 -11.67 3.93
CA GLU A 207 14.53 -11.80 3.36
C GLU A 207 15.55 -12.32 4.40
N GLN A 208 15.47 -11.85 5.63
CA GLN A 208 16.35 -12.28 6.71
C GLN A 208 16.15 -13.75 7.08
N MET A 209 14.92 -14.28 6.96
CA MET A 209 14.68 -15.71 7.17
C MET A 209 15.41 -16.58 6.15
N GLN A 210 15.60 -16.12 4.92
CA GLN A 210 16.39 -16.84 3.90
C GLN A 210 17.88 -16.92 4.29
N SER A 211 18.44 -15.84 4.82
CA SER A 211 19.85 -15.75 5.15
C SER A 211 20.26 -16.50 6.44
N GLY A 212 19.29 -17.07 7.17
CA GLY A 212 19.55 -17.73 8.46
C GLY A 212 19.94 -16.78 9.59
N ALA A 213 19.81 -15.46 9.38
CA ALA A 213 20.17 -14.43 10.37
C ALA A 213 19.25 -14.42 11.62
N TYR A 214 18.34 -15.41 11.70
CA TYR A 214 17.40 -15.61 12.81
C TYR A 214 17.73 -16.84 13.69
N ALA A 215 18.90 -17.42 13.54
CA ALA A 215 19.34 -18.51 14.39
C ALA A 215 19.97 -18.03 15.70
#